data_80ca0031de3a3f7dbed0dc1904097697
#
_entry.id   80ca0031de3a3f7dbed0dc1904097697
#
_cell.length_a   1.000
_cell.length_b   1.000
_cell.length_c   1.000
_cell.angle_alpha   90.00
_cell.angle_beta   90.00
_cell.angle_gamma   90.00
#
_symmetry.space_group_name_H-M   'P 1'
#
loop_
_entity.id
_entity.type
_entity.pdbx_description
1 polymer ?
#
loop_
_entity_poly.entity_id
_entity_poly.type
_entity_poly.pdbx_seq_one_letter_code
_entity_poly.pdbx_strand_id
1 'polypeptide(L)'
;DFPNNGDFCFNGLIGADRVPHPHYYQVQKVYQNIGFSLEGPNKVRLTNKYEFTALDEFDYEYEWLQNGELVKSGEVPLVAGDHLDIPAFTGSGELFLNVFAKLKQSTCWAEKGFIVSKEQFLVNMAKPESIASEGGSVEVNASPVAIEIMAGLNCFIVDVKSGALTSWKNDGTEILYAPLEPYFWKPANSNQMNNGYNNRLGIWKNAAGERVVEGVDYSVKNGLAVVEVSMSLPVVGAAYQLRYTVNGSGKIQVEAFYKPEKEKIPLMPKFGMRMRLPSFMDYVKWYGRGEFENYPDRKTAALVGCYATDLNSFVTDYAFPQDNANRCDVRWFSLNDKEGRTIKVTGLQPLCFRVWPYGEEDLEKNRHAYELPVRDYVNVNIDLNIHGVGGADSWGARTLDEYTIDGNQAYYYGYLMEYSD
;
A
#
# COMPACT_ATOMS: atom_id res chain seq x y z
N ASP A 1 25.38 -16.47 13.80
CA ASP A 1 26.22 -17.25 14.73
C ASP A 1 25.85 -16.98 16.16
N PHE A 2 25.94 -18.00 17.00
CA PHE A 2 25.69 -17.89 18.44
C PHE A 2 26.96 -18.19 19.24
N PRO A 3 27.17 -17.48 20.35
CA PRO A 3 26.38 -16.36 20.88
C PRO A 3 26.55 -15.06 20.05
N ASN A 4 25.53 -14.22 20.04
CA ASN A 4 25.56 -12.91 19.38
C ASN A 4 24.84 -11.85 20.24
N ASN A 5 24.88 -10.59 19.81
CA ASN A 5 24.29 -9.46 20.52
C ASN A 5 22.88 -9.10 20.01
N GLY A 6 22.13 -10.05 19.45
CA GLY A 6 20.78 -9.81 18.92
C GLY A 6 20.74 -8.74 17.84
N ASP A 7 19.82 -7.80 17.95
CA ASP A 7 19.61 -6.72 16.98
C ASP A 7 20.84 -5.82 16.78
N PHE A 8 21.75 -5.78 17.74
CA PHE A 8 23.01 -5.00 17.61
C PHE A 8 24.00 -5.58 16.57
N CYS A 9 23.72 -6.74 16.00
CA CYS A 9 24.50 -7.27 14.89
C CYS A 9 24.13 -6.63 13.54
N PHE A 10 22.91 -6.07 13.41
CA PHE A 10 22.33 -5.57 12.16
C PHE A 10 21.58 -4.23 12.34
N ASN A 11 22.10 -3.38 13.18
CA ASN A 11 21.46 -2.11 13.55
C ASN A 11 21.81 -0.93 12.63
N GLY A 12 22.23 -1.17 11.41
CA GLY A 12 22.60 -0.13 10.45
C GLY A 12 21.52 0.18 9.43
N LEU A 13 21.77 1.27 8.66
CA LEU A 13 20.98 1.65 7.47
C LEU A 13 21.28 0.75 6.27
N ILE A 14 22.41 0.03 6.32
CA ILE A 14 22.95 -0.81 5.25
C ILE A 14 23.11 -2.22 5.82
N GLY A 15 22.65 -3.20 5.08
CA GLY A 15 22.78 -4.60 5.40
C GLY A 15 24.25 -5.07 5.47
N ALA A 16 24.48 -6.23 6.08
CA ALA A 16 25.81 -6.84 6.16
C ALA A 16 26.38 -7.18 4.75
N ASP A 17 25.52 -7.40 3.77
CA ASP A 17 25.78 -7.61 2.35
C ASP A 17 26.08 -6.29 1.58
N ARG A 18 26.05 -5.14 2.25
CA ARG A 18 26.22 -3.79 1.70
C ARG A 18 25.03 -3.27 0.90
N VAL A 19 23.88 -3.95 0.94
CA VAL A 19 22.65 -3.46 0.31
C VAL A 19 21.96 -2.46 1.25
N PRO A 20 21.62 -1.23 0.78
CA PRO A 20 20.85 -0.27 1.58
C PRO A 20 19.47 -0.80 1.91
N HIS A 21 19.07 -0.70 3.18
CA HIS A 21 17.70 -0.96 3.59
C HIS A 21 16.75 0.17 3.14
N PRO A 22 15.44 -0.05 3.00
CA PRO A 22 14.48 0.96 2.54
C PRO A 22 14.51 2.28 3.33
N HIS A 23 14.80 2.24 4.62
CA HIS A 23 14.91 3.44 5.47
C HIS A 23 16.16 4.27 5.20
N TYR A 24 17.19 3.73 4.55
CA TYR A 24 18.35 4.49 4.08
C TYR A 24 17.92 5.64 3.14
N TYR A 25 17.03 5.36 2.19
CA TYR A 25 16.53 6.36 1.26
C TYR A 25 15.70 7.44 1.95
N GLN A 26 14.98 7.09 3.02
CA GLN A 26 14.27 8.07 3.83
C GLN A 26 15.23 9.00 4.59
N VAL A 27 16.33 8.46 5.13
CA VAL A 27 17.38 9.27 5.76
C VAL A 27 18.01 10.23 4.75
N GLN A 28 18.34 9.75 3.54
CA GLN A 28 18.84 10.59 2.45
C GLN A 28 17.88 11.75 2.15
N LYS A 29 16.57 11.47 2.07
CA LYS A 29 15.53 12.48 1.82
C LYS A 29 15.43 13.51 2.94
N VAL A 30 15.46 13.08 4.18
CA VAL A 30 15.33 13.97 5.35
C VAL A 30 16.57 14.87 5.52
N TYR A 31 17.76 14.34 5.22
CA TYR A 31 19.03 15.07 5.34
C TYR A 31 19.43 15.88 4.11
N GLN A 32 18.59 15.93 3.08
CA GLN A 32 18.89 16.75 1.90
C GLN A 32 19.06 18.23 2.26
N ASN A 33 20.10 18.86 1.71
CA ASN A 33 20.45 20.25 2.02
C ASN A 33 19.86 21.27 1.03
N ILE A 34 19.13 20.83 0.00
CA ILE A 34 18.35 21.70 -0.87
C ILE A 34 16.89 21.37 -0.66
N GLY A 35 16.13 22.35 -0.16
CA GLY A 35 14.67 22.28 -0.07
C GLY A 35 14.03 22.80 -1.34
N PHE A 36 12.87 22.27 -1.69
CA PHE A 36 12.05 22.71 -2.82
C PHE A 36 10.65 23.08 -2.32
N SER A 37 10.10 24.17 -2.84
CA SER A 37 8.72 24.59 -2.59
C SER A 37 8.06 25.10 -3.87
N LEU A 38 6.81 24.69 -4.12
CA LEU A 38 6.06 25.10 -5.29
C LEU A 38 5.38 26.45 -5.01
N GLU A 39 5.73 27.50 -5.78
CA GLU A 39 5.16 28.87 -5.67
C GLU A 39 4.13 29.18 -6.75
N GLY A 40 3.81 28.21 -7.60
CA GLY A 40 2.85 28.32 -8.70
C GLY A 40 2.85 27.04 -9.51
N PRO A 41 2.09 26.95 -10.59
CA PRO A 41 1.93 25.69 -11.33
C PRO A 41 3.25 25.11 -11.85
N ASN A 42 4.24 25.96 -12.10
CA ASN A 42 5.51 25.58 -12.71
C ASN A 42 6.71 26.41 -12.20
N LYS A 43 6.57 27.09 -11.07
CA LYS A 43 7.67 27.83 -10.44
C LYS A 43 8.04 27.19 -9.12
N VAL A 44 9.29 26.77 -9.01
CA VAL A 44 9.82 26.10 -7.82
C VAL A 44 10.90 26.98 -7.18
N ARG A 45 10.75 27.27 -5.89
CA ARG A 45 11.74 27.96 -5.09
C ARG A 45 12.63 26.95 -4.37
N LEU A 46 13.93 27.26 -4.33
CA LEU A 46 14.92 26.48 -3.64
C LEU A 46 15.31 27.15 -2.29
N THR A 47 15.50 26.33 -1.28
CA THR A 47 16.04 26.74 0.01
C THR A 47 17.40 26.10 0.20
N ASN A 48 18.47 26.90 0.20
CA ASN A 48 19.81 26.42 0.49
C ASN A 48 20.00 26.25 2.01
N LYS A 49 20.34 25.03 2.44
CA LYS A 49 20.67 24.67 3.83
C LYS A 49 22.16 24.39 4.00
N TYR A 50 22.96 24.51 2.93
CA TYR A 50 24.42 24.41 3.01
C TYR A 50 25.01 25.69 3.61
N GLU A 51 26.10 25.54 4.36
CA GLU A 51 26.85 26.68 4.91
C GLU A 51 27.86 27.27 3.90
N PHE A 52 28.45 26.43 3.03
CA PHE A 52 29.56 26.80 2.17
C PHE A 52 29.39 26.43 0.70
N THR A 53 28.30 25.75 0.33
CA THR A 53 28.03 25.31 -1.03
C THR A 53 26.91 26.14 -1.64
N ALA A 54 27.14 26.72 -2.80
CA ALA A 54 26.15 27.54 -3.51
C ALA A 54 25.20 26.67 -4.35
N LEU A 55 24.00 27.19 -4.63
CA LEU A 55 23.00 26.45 -5.42
C LEU A 55 23.41 26.28 -6.90
N ASP A 56 24.26 27.16 -7.43
CA ASP A 56 24.77 27.09 -8.80
C ASP A 56 25.85 26.03 -9.02
N GLU A 57 26.28 25.36 -7.95
CA GLU A 57 27.15 24.17 -8.00
C GLU A 57 26.41 22.89 -8.41
N PHE A 58 25.08 22.94 -8.59
CA PHE A 58 24.24 21.80 -8.95
C PHE A 58 23.58 21.99 -10.31
N ASP A 59 23.29 20.87 -10.98
CA ASP A 59 22.41 20.79 -12.13
C ASP A 59 20.99 20.45 -11.66
N TYR A 60 20.00 21.02 -12.30
CA TYR A 60 18.60 20.82 -11.95
C TYR A 60 17.85 20.18 -13.10
N GLU A 61 17.04 19.18 -12.77
CA GLU A 61 16.17 18.48 -13.72
C GLU A 61 14.74 18.42 -13.21
N TYR A 62 13.81 18.30 -14.14
CA TYR A 62 12.40 18.10 -13.83
C TYR A 62 11.82 16.95 -14.63
N GLU A 63 10.73 16.37 -14.10
CA GLU A 63 9.90 15.37 -14.75
C GLU A 63 8.43 15.69 -14.48
N TRP A 64 7.63 15.71 -15.54
CA TRP A 64 6.18 15.71 -15.45
C TRP A 64 5.69 14.28 -15.60
N LEU A 65 4.89 13.83 -14.63
CA LEU A 65 4.21 12.55 -14.69
C LEU A 65 2.71 12.79 -14.83
N GLN A 66 2.08 12.06 -15.74
CA GLN A 66 0.62 12.02 -15.91
C GLN A 66 0.14 10.60 -15.56
N ASN A 67 -0.73 10.48 -14.56
CA ASN A 67 -1.21 9.20 -14.05
C ASN A 67 -0.07 8.22 -13.70
N GLY A 68 1.03 8.74 -13.16
CA GLY A 68 2.20 7.98 -12.77
C GLY A 68 3.22 7.70 -13.87
N GLU A 69 2.91 7.99 -15.14
CA GLU A 69 3.79 7.76 -16.27
C GLU A 69 4.54 9.04 -16.66
N LEU A 70 5.83 8.91 -16.98
CA LEU A 70 6.67 10.02 -17.43
C LEU A 70 6.20 10.53 -18.81
N VAL A 71 5.86 11.81 -18.89
CA VAL A 71 5.37 12.44 -20.13
C VAL A 71 6.26 13.56 -20.66
N LYS A 72 7.04 14.20 -19.78
CA LYS A 72 7.96 15.27 -20.16
C LYS A 72 9.07 15.39 -19.13
N SER A 73 10.30 15.56 -19.57
CA SER A 73 11.44 15.80 -18.69
C SER A 73 12.45 16.74 -19.35
N GLY A 74 13.38 17.25 -18.57
CA GLY A 74 14.49 18.05 -19.07
C GLY A 74 15.30 18.71 -17.98
N GLU A 75 16.36 19.37 -18.41
CA GLU A 75 17.16 20.24 -17.56
C GLU A 75 16.50 21.62 -17.44
N VAL A 76 16.73 22.31 -16.33
CA VAL A 76 16.22 23.64 -16.06
C VAL A 76 17.30 24.49 -15.36
N PRO A 77 17.57 25.70 -15.88
CA PRO A 77 18.57 26.57 -15.26
C PRO A 77 18.07 27.19 -13.94
N LEU A 78 19.00 27.46 -13.04
CA LEU A 78 18.74 28.28 -11.87
C LEU A 78 18.49 29.74 -12.29
N VAL A 79 17.38 30.32 -11.83
CA VAL A 79 16.97 31.70 -12.13
C VAL A 79 17.00 32.53 -10.85
N ALA A 80 17.51 33.75 -10.93
CA ALA A 80 17.60 34.70 -9.80
C ALA A 80 18.29 34.12 -8.55
N GLY A 81 19.10 33.06 -8.70
CA GLY A 81 19.88 32.46 -7.64
C GLY A 81 19.14 31.44 -6.75
N ASP A 82 17.82 31.37 -6.82
CA ASP A 82 17.03 30.49 -5.95
C ASP A 82 15.70 29.98 -6.53
N HIS A 83 15.49 30.10 -7.86
CA HIS A 83 14.26 29.65 -8.52
C HIS A 83 14.53 28.78 -9.73
N LEU A 84 13.57 27.89 -10.02
CA LEU A 84 13.47 27.13 -11.26
C LEU A 84 12.15 27.48 -11.94
N ASP A 85 12.22 27.92 -13.19
CA ASP A 85 11.05 28.13 -14.05
C ASP A 85 10.85 26.89 -14.90
N ILE A 86 10.02 25.97 -14.43
CA ILE A 86 9.78 24.68 -15.06
C ILE A 86 8.94 24.87 -16.34
N PRO A 87 9.33 24.31 -17.49
CA PRO A 87 8.49 24.34 -18.69
C PRO A 87 7.11 23.74 -18.44
N ALA A 88 6.05 24.54 -18.58
CA ALA A 88 4.69 24.15 -18.27
C ALA A 88 4.25 22.89 -19.03
N PHE A 89 3.43 22.10 -18.38
CA PHE A 89 2.72 20.96 -18.93
C PHE A 89 1.24 21.03 -18.54
N THR A 90 0.37 20.74 -19.49
CA THR A 90 -1.08 20.64 -19.28
C THR A 90 -1.53 19.26 -19.73
N GLY A 91 -2.17 18.53 -18.85
CA GLY A 91 -2.68 17.18 -19.11
C GLY A 91 -3.99 16.94 -18.37
N SER A 92 -4.60 15.80 -18.62
CA SER A 92 -5.80 15.33 -17.90
C SER A 92 -5.40 14.28 -16.84
N GLY A 93 -6.26 14.08 -15.85
CA GLY A 93 -6.00 13.11 -14.78
C GLY A 93 -5.07 13.65 -13.70
N GLU A 94 -4.34 12.78 -13.05
CA GLU A 94 -3.43 13.14 -11.97
C GLU A 94 -2.07 13.58 -12.53
N LEU A 95 -1.58 14.74 -12.07
CA LEU A 95 -0.32 15.30 -12.54
C LEU A 95 0.64 15.51 -11.36
N PHE A 96 1.86 14.99 -11.52
CA PHE A 96 2.97 15.24 -10.62
C PHE A 96 4.11 15.96 -11.32
N LEU A 97 4.78 16.83 -10.56
CA LEU A 97 6.05 17.44 -10.94
C LEU A 97 7.13 16.91 -9.98
N ASN A 98 8.10 16.18 -10.51
CA ASN A 98 9.34 15.84 -9.83
C ASN A 98 10.41 16.90 -10.13
N VAL A 99 11.23 17.22 -9.13
CA VAL A 99 12.38 18.12 -9.28
C VAL A 99 13.59 17.49 -8.60
N PHE A 100 14.75 17.56 -9.25
CA PHE A 100 15.99 16.97 -8.80
C PHE A 100 17.12 18.02 -8.79
N ALA A 101 17.98 17.95 -7.78
CA ALA A 101 19.29 18.60 -7.78
C ALA A 101 20.37 17.53 -7.86
N LYS A 102 21.31 17.67 -8.82
CA LYS A 102 22.34 16.70 -9.14
C LYS A 102 23.73 17.33 -9.06
N LEU A 103 24.72 16.53 -8.71
CA LEU A 103 26.12 16.97 -8.74
C LEU A 103 26.54 17.28 -10.18
N LYS A 104 27.08 18.51 -10.41
CA LYS A 104 27.67 18.91 -11.70
C LYS A 104 28.99 18.21 -12.00
N GLN A 105 29.71 17.80 -10.95
CA GLN A 105 31.03 17.18 -11.03
C GLN A 105 31.11 16.02 -10.04
N SER A 106 31.95 15.05 -10.37
CA SER A 106 32.28 13.98 -9.43
C SER A 106 33.01 14.53 -8.21
N THR A 107 32.70 13.96 -7.05
CA THR A 107 33.34 14.24 -5.77
C THR A 107 34.07 12.99 -5.26
N CYS A 108 34.70 13.05 -4.09
CA CYS A 108 35.33 11.86 -3.48
C CYS A 108 34.31 10.81 -2.99
N TRP A 109 33.03 11.13 -2.91
CA TRP A 109 31.98 10.28 -2.35
C TRP A 109 30.84 9.93 -3.35
N ALA A 110 30.70 10.67 -4.46
CA ALA A 110 29.69 10.37 -5.49
C ALA A 110 30.11 10.92 -6.86
N GLU A 111 29.65 10.26 -7.90
CA GLU A 111 29.88 10.64 -9.29
C GLU A 111 28.97 11.80 -9.72
N LYS A 112 29.40 12.50 -10.81
CA LYS A 112 28.58 13.49 -11.50
C LYS A 112 27.19 12.89 -11.81
N GLY A 113 26.13 13.69 -11.61
CA GLY A 113 24.76 13.26 -11.82
C GLY A 113 24.10 12.60 -10.62
N PHE A 114 24.84 12.36 -9.51
CA PHE A 114 24.25 11.86 -8.28
C PHE A 114 23.18 12.83 -7.76
N ILE A 115 21.98 12.30 -7.45
CA ILE A 115 20.85 13.08 -6.93
C ILE A 115 21.11 13.40 -5.45
N VAL A 116 21.39 14.65 -5.13
CA VAL A 116 21.61 15.12 -3.75
C VAL A 116 20.31 15.55 -3.08
N SER A 117 19.32 15.97 -3.86
CA SER A 117 18.01 16.36 -3.36
C SER A 117 16.93 16.12 -4.41
N LYS A 118 15.75 15.72 -3.96
CA LYS A 118 14.58 15.50 -4.81
C LYS A 118 13.29 15.90 -4.10
N GLU A 119 12.29 16.33 -4.88
CA GLU A 119 10.93 16.59 -4.39
C GLU A 119 9.90 16.21 -5.44
N GLN A 120 8.69 15.90 -4.99
CA GLN A 120 7.55 15.64 -5.85
C GLN A 120 6.36 16.48 -5.40
N PHE A 121 5.73 17.17 -6.33
CA PHE A 121 4.55 17.99 -6.09
C PHE A 121 3.36 17.40 -6.85
N LEU A 122 2.24 17.24 -6.15
CA LEU A 122 0.95 16.95 -6.77
C LEU A 122 0.40 18.28 -7.33
N VAL A 123 0.24 18.36 -8.64
CA VAL A 123 -0.23 19.58 -9.33
C VAL A 123 -1.71 19.50 -9.69
N ASN A 124 -2.19 18.30 -10.04
CA ASN A 124 -3.60 18.05 -10.31
C ASN A 124 -4.01 16.67 -9.79
N MET A 125 -5.18 16.59 -9.18
CA MET A 125 -5.76 15.33 -8.68
C MET A 125 -6.69 14.72 -9.73
N ALA A 126 -6.63 13.39 -9.89
CA ALA A 126 -7.65 12.64 -10.61
C ALA A 126 -8.91 12.51 -9.75
N LYS A 127 -10.07 12.38 -10.39
CA LYS A 127 -11.29 11.95 -9.70
C LYS A 127 -11.21 10.45 -9.43
N PRO A 128 -11.67 9.99 -8.26
CA PRO A 128 -11.79 8.55 -7.99
C PRO A 128 -12.69 7.87 -9.02
N GLU A 129 -12.31 6.67 -9.41
CA GLU A 129 -13.18 5.78 -10.18
C GLU A 129 -14.23 5.17 -9.25
N SER A 130 -15.45 5.00 -9.73
CA SER A 130 -16.52 4.30 -9.03
C SER A 130 -17.17 3.30 -9.98
N ILE A 131 -17.77 2.25 -9.41
CA ILE A 131 -18.44 1.24 -10.24
C ILE A 131 -19.62 1.87 -10.97
N ALA A 132 -19.64 1.68 -12.29
CA ALA A 132 -20.76 2.08 -13.14
C ALA A 132 -21.58 0.84 -13.54
N SER A 133 -22.85 1.07 -13.87
CA SER A 133 -23.68 0.05 -14.49
C SER A 133 -23.23 -0.16 -15.93
N GLU A 134 -22.35 -1.13 -16.13
CA GLU A 134 -21.74 -1.48 -17.41
C GLU A 134 -21.88 -2.97 -17.68
N GLY A 135 -21.82 -3.36 -18.95
CA GLY A 135 -21.88 -4.76 -19.38
C GLY A 135 -23.31 -5.29 -19.49
N GLY A 136 -23.42 -6.59 -19.34
CA GLY A 136 -24.69 -7.33 -19.46
C GLY A 136 -25.56 -7.31 -18.21
N SER A 137 -26.44 -8.30 -18.08
CA SER A 137 -27.25 -8.52 -16.88
C SER A 137 -26.42 -9.12 -15.75
N VAL A 138 -26.81 -8.81 -14.51
CA VAL A 138 -26.39 -9.52 -13.32
C VAL A 138 -27.56 -10.35 -12.78
N GLU A 139 -27.26 -11.58 -12.37
CA GLU A 139 -28.20 -12.49 -11.74
C GLU A 139 -27.74 -12.84 -10.34
N VAL A 140 -28.67 -12.92 -9.39
CA VAL A 140 -28.40 -13.29 -8.01
C VAL A 140 -29.22 -14.52 -7.62
N ASN A 141 -28.50 -15.55 -7.17
CA ASN A 141 -29.06 -16.75 -6.59
C ASN A 141 -28.76 -16.78 -5.10
N ALA A 142 -29.77 -16.57 -4.28
CA ALA A 142 -29.64 -16.58 -2.84
C ALA A 142 -30.07 -17.90 -2.22
N SER A 143 -29.28 -18.37 -1.27
CA SER A 143 -29.57 -19.55 -0.44
C SER A 143 -29.29 -19.23 1.03
N PRO A 144 -29.71 -20.11 1.97
CA PRO A 144 -29.39 -19.90 3.40
C PRO A 144 -27.90 -19.90 3.73
N VAL A 145 -27.04 -20.36 2.81
CA VAL A 145 -25.59 -20.51 3.06
C VAL A 145 -24.73 -19.58 2.21
N ALA A 146 -25.24 -19.12 1.05
CA ALA A 146 -24.45 -18.31 0.13
C ALA A 146 -25.32 -17.39 -0.73
N ILE A 147 -24.77 -16.24 -1.10
CA ILE A 147 -25.29 -15.37 -2.17
C ILE A 147 -24.33 -15.52 -3.35
N GLU A 148 -24.85 -16.08 -4.44
CA GLU A 148 -24.15 -16.25 -5.72
C GLU A 148 -24.52 -15.13 -6.67
N ILE A 149 -23.55 -14.48 -7.28
CA ILE A 149 -23.73 -13.39 -8.24
C ILE A 149 -23.07 -13.79 -9.56
N MET A 150 -23.89 -13.88 -10.63
CA MET A 150 -23.41 -14.16 -11.98
C MET A 150 -23.36 -12.87 -12.80
N ALA A 151 -22.22 -12.60 -13.43
CA ALA A 151 -22.00 -11.41 -14.25
C ALA A 151 -21.05 -11.74 -15.43
N GLY A 152 -21.60 -11.96 -16.59
CA GLY A 152 -20.85 -12.43 -17.76
C GLY A 152 -20.19 -13.79 -17.50
N LEU A 153 -18.86 -13.87 -17.64
CA LEU A 153 -18.08 -15.06 -17.31
C LEU A 153 -17.73 -15.16 -15.82
N ASN A 154 -18.02 -14.12 -15.03
CA ASN A 154 -17.68 -14.07 -13.62
C ASN A 154 -18.81 -14.63 -12.74
N CYS A 155 -18.40 -15.38 -11.72
CA CYS A 155 -19.27 -15.87 -10.65
C CYS A 155 -18.63 -15.54 -9.31
N PHE A 156 -19.35 -14.80 -8.46
CA PHE A 156 -18.92 -14.41 -7.12
C PHE A 156 -19.80 -15.11 -6.08
N ILE A 157 -19.18 -15.63 -5.02
CA ILE A 157 -19.90 -16.26 -3.92
C ILE A 157 -19.55 -15.58 -2.61
N VAL A 158 -20.56 -14.96 -1.98
CA VAL A 158 -20.48 -14.42 -0.61
C VAL A 158 -21.10 -15.44 0.34
N ASP A 159 -20.31 -15.93 1.27
CA ASP A 159 -20.75 -16.88 2.30
C ASP A 159 -21.56 -16.17 3.39
N VAL A 160 -22.78 -16.63 3.65
CA VAL A 160 -23.71 -15.98 4.61
C VAL A 160 -23.21 -16.08 6.05
N LYS A 161 -22.46 -17.13 6.40
CA LYS A 161 -21.97 -17.33 7.76
C LYS A 161 -20.78 -16.45 8.11
N SER A 162 -19.87 -16.27 7.18
CA SER A 162 -18.63 -15.48 7.40
C SER A 162 -18.70 -14.05 6.86
N GLY A 163 -19.63 -13.79 5.96
CA GLY A 163 -19.74 -12.52 5.21
C GLY A 163 -18.59 -12.27 4.24
N ALA A 164 -17.73 -13.24 4.02
CA ALA A 164 -16.57 -13.13 3.14
C ALA A 164 -16.92 -13.48 1.69
N LEU A 165 -16.17 -12.89 0.74
CA LEU A 165 -16.15 -13.36 -0.64
C LEU A 165 -15.27 -14.63 -0.69
N THR A 166 -15.91 -15.78 -0.74
CA THR A 166 -15.24 -17.09 -0.63
C THR A 166 -14.85 -17.70 -1.95
N SER A 167 -15.45 -17.25 -3.05
CA SER A 167 -15.13 -17.71 -4.41
C SER A 167 -15.31 -16.56 -5.41
N TRP A 168 -14.40 -16.48 -6.33
CA TRP A 168 -14.50 -15.68 -7.54
C TRP A 168 -14.01 -16.52 -8.70
N LYS A 169 -14.91 -16.88 -9.58
CA LYS A 169 -14.59 -17.67 -10.78
C LYS A 169 -14.73 -16.83 -12.04
N ASN A 170 -13.86 -17.09 -12.99
CA ASN A 170 -14.01 -16.62 -14.37
C ASN A 170 -14.00 -17.83 -15.31
N ASP A 171 -15.00 -17.94 -16.16
CA ASP A 171 -15.23 -19.09 -17.04
C ASP A 171 -15.04 -20.45 -16.32
N GLY A 172 -15.63 -20.55 -15.11
CA GLY A 172 -15.57 -21.74 -14.26
C GLY A 172 -14.25 -21.96 -13.50
N THR A 173 -13.20 -21.19 -13.80
CA THR A 173 -11.88 -21.29 -13.13
C THR A 173 -11.85 -20.43 -11.88
N GLU A 174 -11.48 -21.02 -10.73
CA GLU A 174 -11.36 -20.31 -9.47
C GLU A 174 -10.14 -19.36 -9.48
N ILE A 175 -10.36 -18.11 -9.12
CA ILE A 175 -9.33 -17.05 -9.07
C ILE A 175 -8.75 -16.95 -7.67
N LEU A 176 -9.56 -17.10 -6.61
CA LEU A 176 -9.11 -16.99 -5.23
C LEU A 176 -8.52 -18.32 -4.76
N TYR A 177 -7.34 -18.25 -4.10
CA TYR A 177 -6.82 -19.38 -3.33
C TYR A 177 -7.47 -19.46 -1.94
N ALA A 178 -7.74 -18.30 -1.34
CA ALA A 178 -8.46 -18.18 -0.06
C ALA A 178 -9.33 -16.91 -0.06
N PRO A 179 -10.39 -16.88 0.77
CA PRO A 179 -11.38 -15.81 0.79
C PRO A 179 -10.81 -14.41 0.94
N LEU A 180 -11.50 -13.42 0.36
CA LEU A 180 -11.34 -12.02 0.70
C LEU A 180 -12.14 -11.73 1.96
N GLU A 181 -11.45 -11.37 3.04
CA GLU A 181 -12.04 -11.18 4.36
C GLU A 181 -11.46 -9.97 5.10
N PRO A 182 -12.18 -9.40 6.08
CA PRO A 182 -11.62 -8.38 6.98
C PRO A 182 -10.37 -8.88 7.66
N TYR A 183 -9.35 -8.01 7.80
CA TYR A 183 -8.12 -8.39 8.47
C TYR A 183 -7.42 -7.16 9.06
N PHE A 184 -7.20 -7.16 10.38
CA PHE A 184 -6.74 -5.99 11.14
C PHE A 184 -5.34 -6.15 11.73
N TRP A 185 -4.69 -7.28 11.52
CA TRP A 185 -3.38 -7.59 12.09
C TRP A 185 -2.25 -7.44 11.08
N LYS A 186 -1.08 -7.06 11.60
CA LYS A 186 0.20 -7.18 10.92
C LYS A 186 1.27 -7.67 11.90
N PRO A 187 2.28 -8.43 11.46
CA PRO A 187 3.42 -8.78 12.29
C PRO A 187 4.13 -7.53 12.82
N ALA A 188 4.70 -7.63 14.03
CA ALA A 188 5.52 -6.57 14.58
C ALA A 188 6.87 -6.50 13.86
N ASN A 189 7.43 -5.30 13.70
CA ASN A 189 8.84 -5.13 13.40
C ASN A 189 9.69 -5.11 14.67
N SER A 190 11.03 -5.07 14.55
CA SER A 190 11.95 -5.08 15.69
C SER A 190 11.67 -3.97 16.72
N ASN A 191 11.41 -2.72 16.27
CA ASN A 191 11.07 -1.61 17.17
C ASN A 191 9.76 -1.87 17.92
N GLN A 192 8.76 -2.40 17.23
CA GLN A 192 7.45 -2.70 17.81
C GLN A 192 7.48 -3.85 18.81
N MET A 193 8.31 -4.86 18.59
CA MET A 193 8.51 -5.94 19.55
C MET A 193 9.04 -5.40 20.89
N ASN A 194 10.00 -4.49 20.83
CA ASN A 194 10.62 -3.90 22.03
C ASN A 194 9.70 -2.91 22.77
N ASN A 195 8.65 -2.38 22.13
CA ASN A 195 7.70 -1.49 22.78
C ASN A 195 6.40 -2.18 23.26
N GLY A 196 6.37 -3.52 23.27
CA GLY A 196 5.23 -4.30 23.74
C GLY A 196 4.03 -4.29 22.80
N TYR A 197 4.24 -4.08 21.50
CA TYR A 197 3.21 -4.02 20.45
C TYR A 197 2.23 -5.18 20.52
N ASN A 198 2.72 -6.43 20.58
CA ASN A 198 1.88 -7.62 20.61
C ASN A 198 0.95 -7.66 21.82
N ASN A 199 1.40 -7.19 22.98
CA ASN A 199 0.57 -7.13 24.19
C ASN A 199 -0.47 -6.01 24.14
N ARG A 200 -0.10 -4.86 23.58
CA ARG A 200 -0.97 -3.68 23.52
C ARG A 200 -2.05 -3.78 22.44
N LEU A 201 -1.69 -4.33 21.27
CA LEU A 201 -2.54 -4.34 20.09
C LEU A 201 -3.02 -5.74 19.70
N GLY A 202 -2.56 -6.78 20.38
CA GLY A 202 -2.82 -8.20 20.05
C GLY A 202 -4.30 -8.60 20.01
N ILE A 203 -5.18 -7.83 20.64
CA ILE A 203 -6.64 -8.02 20.55
C ILE A 203 -7.14 -8.01 19.08
N TRP A 204 -6.50 -7.23 18.22
CA TRP A 204 -6.85 -7.13 16.80
C TRP A 204 -6.52 -8.39 15.99
N LYS A 205 -5.62 -9.24 16.49
CA LYS A 205 -5.24 -10.49 15.82
C LYS A 205 -6.43 -11.43 15.64
N ASN A 206 -7.32 -11.44 16.62
CA ASN A 206 -8.51 -12.31 16.64
C ASN A 206 -9.78 -11.60 16.15
N ALA A 207 -9.79 -10.27 16.08
CA ALA A 207 -10.99 -9.48 15.82
C ALA A 207 -11.73 -9.89 14.53
N ALA A 208 -11.00 -10.18 13.46
CA ALA A 208 -11.59 -10.62 12.21
C ALA A 208 -12.09 -12.08 12.26
N GLY A 209 -11.34 -12.97 12.92
CA GLY A 209 -11.70 -14.40 13.03
C GLY A 209 -12.91 -14.66 13.93
N GLU A 210 -13.12 -13.79 14.93
CA GLU A 210 -14.22 -13.89 15.90
C GLU A 210 -15.41 -12.96 15.54
N ARG A 211 -15.45 -12.43 14.30
CA ARG A 211 -16.58 -11.63 13.82
C ARG A 211 -17.87 -12.45 13.80
N VAL A 212 -18.98 -11.80 14.07
CA VAL A 212 -20.32 -12.39 14.02
C VAL A 212 -21.13 -11.67 12.95
N VAL A 213 -21.62 -12.42 11.97
CA VAL A 213 -22.55 -11.88 10.96
C VAL A 213 -23.93 -11.79 11.58
N GLU A 214 -24.53 -10.60 11.54
CA GLU A 214 -25.85 -10.28 12.09
C GLU A 214 -26.93 -10.29 11.01
N GLY A 215 -26.56 -10.00 9.76
CA GLY A 215 -27.47 -10.00 8.63
C GLY A 215 -26.72 -9.93 7.30
N VAL A 216 -27.37 -10.52 6.28
CA VAL A 216 -26.94 -10.43 4.88
C VAL A 216 -28.17 -10.08 4.05
N ASP A 217 -28.14 -8.93 3.42
CA ASP A 217 -29.17 -8.46 2.50
C ASP A 217 -28.61 -8.35 1.09
N TYR A 218 -29.48 -8.49 0.09
CA TYR A 218 -29.10 -8.30 -1.30
C TYR A 218 -30.18 -7.60 -2.12
N SER A 219 -29.76 -6.94 -3.17
CA SER A 219 -30.65 -6.31 -4.14
C SER A 219 -30.04 -6.31 -5.54
N VAL A 220 -30.89 -6.31 -6.56
CA VAL A 220 -30.48 -6.08 -7.94
C VAL A 220 -31.24 -4.86 -8.45
N LYS A 221 -30.51 -3.80 -8.79
CA LYS A 221 -31.09 -2.54 -9.23
C LYS A 221 -30.21 -1.84 -10.26
N ASN A 222 -30.81 -1.37 -11.33
CA ASN A 222 -30.09 -0.60 -12.38
C ASN A 222 -28.86 -1.34 -12.93
N GLY A 223 -28.92 -2.65 -13.13
CA GLY A 223 -27.82 -3.44 -13.65
C GLY A 223 -26.66 -3.69 -12.67
N LEU A 224 -26.87 -3.42 -11.40
CA LEU A 224 -25.94 -3.70 -10.31
C LEU A 224 -26.56 -4.70 -9.33
N ALA A 225 -25.79 -5.72 -8.95
CA ALA A 225 -26.09 -6.55 -7.79
C ALA A 225 -25.33 -6.00 -6.58
N VAL A 226 -26.04 -5.82 -5.47
CA VAL A 226 -25.48 -5.33 -4.20
C VAL A 226 -25.73 -6.37 -3.12
N VAL A 227 -24.68 -6.75 -2.39
CA VAL A 227 -24.77 -7.58 -1.18
C VAL A 227 -24.23 -6.76 -0.02
N GLU A 228 -25.05 -6.60 1.02
CA GLU A 228 -24.69 -5.89 2.25
C GLU A 228 -24.62 -6.88 3.41
N VAL A 229 -23.48 -6.89 4.10
CA VAL A 229 -23.22 -7.76 5.25
C VAL A 229 -23.01 -6.91 6.48
N SER A 230 -23.89 -7.06 7.45
CA SER A 230 -23.76 -6.42 8.76
C SER A 230 -23.12 -7.40 9.74
N MET A 231 -22.12 -6.95 10.47
CA MET A 231 -21.32 -7.76 11.40
C MET A 231 -21.04 -6.98 12.67
N SER A 232 -20.82 -7.72 13.76
CA SER A 232 -20.14 -7.20 14.94
C SER A 232 -18.73 -7.78 15.08
N LEU A 233 -17.85 -7.03 15.73
CA LEU A 233 -16.51 -7.43 16.16
C LEU A 233 -16.50 -7.49 17.70
N PRO A 234 -16.99 -8.56 18.32
CA PRO A 234 -17.23 -8.62 19.77
C PRO A 234 -15.95 -8.41 20.59
N VAL A 235 -14.82 -8.90 20.08
CA VAL A 235 -13.50 -8.82 20.74
C VAL A 235 -13.10 -7.38 21.03
N VAL A 236 -13.35 -6.48 20.07
CA VAL A 236 -13.00 -5.05 20.21
C VAL A 236 -14.22 -4.18 20.53
N GLY A 237 -15.44 -4.68 20.36
CA GLY A 237 -16.69 -3.94 20.62
C GLY A 237 -16.95 -2.88 19.57
N ALA A 238 -17.05 -3.31 18.32
CA ALA A 238 -17.33 -2.46 17.18
C ALA A 238 -18.31 -3.11 16.20
N ALA A 239 -19.08 -2.30 15.49
CA ALA A 239 -19.82 -2.72 14.31
C ALA A 239 -18.91 -2.67 13.07
N TYR A 240 -19.14 -3.61 12.14
CA TYR A 240 -18.44 -3.69 10.88
C TYR A 240 -19.42 -4.04 9.76
N GLN A 241 -19.25 -3.41 8.62
CA GLN A 241 -20.13 -3.63 7.47
C GLN A 241 -19.31 -3.82 6.21
N LEU A 242 -19.69 -4.80 5.40
CA LEU A 242 -19.19 -4.97 4.04
C LEU A 242 -20.31 -4.74 3.03
N ARG A 243 -19.95 -4.08 1.93
CA ARG A 243 -20.81 -3.98 0.76
C ARG A 243 -20.02 -4.47 -0.46
N TYR A 244 -20.61 -5.43 -1.16
CA TYR A 244 -20.12 -5.92 -2.44
C TYR A 244 -21.09 -5.45 -3.53
N THR A 245 -20.60 -4.70 -4.51
CA THR A 245 -21.39 -4.24 -5.66
C THR A 245 -20.79 -4.82 -6.94
N VAL A 246 -21.56 -5.57 -7.69
CA VAL A 246 -21.11 -6.21 -8.94
C VAL A 246 -21.89 -5.64 -10.11
N ASN A 247 -21.20 -5.28 -11.21
CA ASN A 247 -21.81 -4.86 -12.46
C ASN A 247 -21.80 -5.97 -13.52
N GLY A 248 -22.51 -5.76 -14.62
CA GLY A 248 -22.65 -6.75 -15.69
C GLY A 248 -21.36 -7.07 -16.46
N SER A 249 -20.30 -6.25 -16.34
CA SER A 249 -18.98 -6.54 -16.90
C SER A 249 -18.13 -7.47 -16.00
N GLY A 250 -18.63 -7.83 -14.81
CA GLY A 250 -17.89 -8.67 -13.86
C GLY A 250 -16.87 -7.91 -13.02
N LYS A 251 -16.95 -6.57 -12.94
CA LYS A 251 -16.22 -5.78 -11.93
C LYS A 251 -16.95 -5.87 -10.60
N ILE A 252 -16.20 -5.95 -9.51
CA ILE A 252 -16.71 -5.93 -8.16
C ILE A 252 -16.12 -4.76 -7.39
N GLN A 253 -16.98 -3.93 -6.79
CA GLN A 253 -16.59 -2.93 -5.81
C GLN A 253 -16.79 -3.49 -4.41
N VAL A 254 -15.78 -3.37 -3.57
CA VAL A 254 -15.80 -3.79 -2.16
C VAL A 254 -15.66 -2.55 -1.31
N GLU A 255 -16.58 -2.38 -0.37
CA GLU A 255 -16.58 -1.27 0.59
C GLU A 255 -16.65 -1.81 2.01
N ALA A 256 -15.87 -1.24 2.89
CA ALA A 256 -15.81 -1.62 4.29
C ALA A 256 -16.03 -0.41 5.20
N PHE A 257 -16.87 -0.61 6.22
CA PHE A 257 -17.24 0.40 7.20
C PHE A 257 -16.95 -0.16 8.60
N TYR A 258 -16.25 0.61 9.41
CA TYR A 258 -15.96 0.29 10.80
C TYR A 258 -16.53 1.40 11.67
N LYS A 259 -17.23 1.02 12.74
CA LYS A 259 -17.77 1.96 13.72
C LYS A 259 -17.55 1.42 15.13
N PRO A 260 -16.76 2.12 15.97
CA PRO A 260 -16.60 1.73 17.37
C PRO A 260 -17.92 1.87 18.12
N GLU A 261 -18.21 0.91 19.01
CA GLU A 261 -19.40 0.91 19.88
C GLU A 261 -19.02 0.96 21.36
N LYS A 262 -17.73 0.79 21.65
CA LYS A 262 -17.16 0.95 23.00
C LYS A 262 -16.11 2.05 22.98
N GLU A 263 -15.80 2.54 24.17
CA GLU A 263 -14.69 3.47 24.39
C GLU A 263 -13.40 2.70 24.74
N LYS A 264 -12.27 3.38 24.54
CA LYS A 264 -10.93 2.88 24.88
C LYS A 264 -10.50 1.62 24.11
N ILE A 265 -10.93 1.54 22.85
CA ILE A 265 -10.43 0.51 21.93
C ILE A 265 -8.96 0.83 21.63
N PRO A 266 -8.05 -0.15 21.71
CA PRO A 266 -6.64 0.07 21.39
C PRO A 266 -6.43 0.55 19.95
N LEU A 267 -5.28 1.20 19.71
CA LEU A 267 -4.82 1.53 18.36
C LEU A 267 -4.87 0.30 17.47
N MET A 268 -5.26 0.50 16.21
CA MET A 268 -5.42 -0.57 15.24
C MET A 268 -4.11 -0.80 14.47
N PRO A 269 -3.62 -2.03 14.31
CA PRO A 269 -2.41 -2.31 13.53
C PRO A 269 -2.54 -1.95 12.05
N LYS A 270 -3.69 -2.20 11.47
CA LYS A 270 -4.09 -1.81 10.12
C LYS A 270 -5.61 -1.86 9.98
N PHE A 271 -6.16 -1.09 9.06
CA PHE A 271 -7.56 -1.21 8.67
C PHE A 271 -7.63 -1.67 7.22
N GLY A 272 -8.05 -2.92 7.01
CA GLY A 272 -8.04 -3.50 5.67
C GLY A 272 -8.64 -4.89 5.57
N MET A 273 -8.38 -5.50 4.43
CA MET A 273 -8.78 -6.85 4.08
C MET A 273 -7.59 -7.67 3.61
N ARG A 274 -7.75 -9.00 3.61
CA ARG A 274 -6.76 -9.95 3.12
C ARG A 274 -7.43 -10.96 2.20
N MET A 275 -6.72 -11.37 1.14
CA MET A 275 -7.05 -12.52 0.31
C MET A 275 -5.79 -13.30 -0.03
N ARG A 276 -5.95 -14.52 -0.54
CA ARG A 276 -4.84 -15.26 -1.13
C ARG A 276 -5.15 -15.59 -2.58
N LEU A 277 -4.15 -15.49 -3.43
CA LEU A 277 -4.20 -15.84 -4.84
C LEU A 277 -3.26 -17.03 -5.11
N PRO A 278 -3.43 -17.77 -6.21
CA PRO A 278 -2.48 -18.80 -6.59
C PRO A 278 -1.05 -18.26 -6.74
N SER A 279 -0.05 -19.07 -6.39
CA SER A 279 1.37 -18.65 -6.33
C SER A 279 1.96 -18.21 -7.68
N PHE A 280 1.33 -18.56 -8.80
CA PHE A 280 1.77 -18.12 -10.13
C PHE A 280 1.43 -16.64 -10.45
N MET A 281 0.60 -16.00 -9.63
CA MET A 281 0.31 -14.56 -9.71
C MET A 281 1.44 -13.76 -9.04
N ASP A 282 2.65 -13.87 -9.59
CA ASP A 282 3.91 -13.47 -8.94
C ASP A 282 4.57 -12.21 -9.52
N TYR A 283 3.91 -11.52 -10.44
CA TYR A 283 4.38 -10.25 -10.99
C TYR A 283 3.49 -9.10 -10.56
N VAL A 284 4.07 -8.14 -9.82
CA VAL A 284 3.36 -7.03 -9.18
C VAL A 284 3.57 -5.74 -9.96
N LYS A 285 2.48 -5.06 -10.31
CA LYS A 285 2.52 -3.69 -10.85
C LYS A 285 1.71 -2.77 -9.95
N TRP A 286 2.13 -1.51 -9.79
CA TRP A 286 1.33 -0.54 -9.03
C TRP A 286 1.56 0.89 -9.47
N TYR A 287 0.55 1.71 -9.29
CA TYR A 287 0.62 3.16 -9.34
C TYR A 287 0.45 3.70 -7.92
N GLY A 288 1.53 4.14 -7.34
CA GLY A 288 1.62 4.56 -5.94
C GLY A 288 3.05 4.92 -5.58
N ARG A 289 3.36 4.99 -4.28
CA ARG A 289 4.75 5.22 -3.84
C ARG A 289 5.61 3.98 -4.08
N GLY A 290 6.79 4.22 -4.60
CA GLY A 290 7.79 3.20 -4.95
C GLY A 290 9.18 3.79 -5.09
N GLU A 291 10.15 3.02 -5.52
CA GLU A 291 10.15 1.57 -5.85
C GLU A 291 10.23 0.64 -4.61
N PHE A 292 10.84 1.11 -3.53
CA PHE A 292 11.09 0.37 -2.30
C PHE A 292 9.91 0.47 -1.33
N GLU A 293 9.91 -0.40 -0.32
CA GLU A 293 8.90 -0.42 0.73
C GLU A 293 8.82 0.93 1.47
N ASN A 294 7.60 1.33 1.81
CA ASN A 294 7.36 2.58 2.51
C ASN A 294 6.13 2.45 3.42
N TYR A 295 6.11 3.23 4.49
CA TYR A 295 5.08 3.23 5.52
C TYR A 295 4.62 4.66 5.79
N PRO A 296 3.48 4.90 6.45
CA PRO A 296 2.96 6.25 6.68
C PRO A 296 3.97 7.24 7.28
N ASP A 297 4.82 6.76 8.18
CA ASP A 297 5.89 7.54 8.84
C ASP A 297 7.25 7.49 8.11
N ARG A 298 7.32 6.80 6.97
CA ARG A 298 8.55 6.59 6.20
C ARG A 298 8.23 6.43 4.71
N LYS A 299 7.72 7.49 4.07
CA LYS A 299 7.25 7.41 2.68
C LYS A 299 7.71 8.55 1.76
N THR A 300 8.24 9.65 2.30
CA THR A 300 8.52 10.85 1.48
C THR A 300 9.68 10.67 0.51
N ALA A 301 10.57 9.73 0.76
CA ALA A 301 11.63 9.36 -0.18
C ALA A 301 11.15 8.56 -1.38
N ALA A 302 10.02 7.84 -1.24
CA ALA A 302 9.40 7.04 -2.28
C ALA A 302 8.46 7.94 -3.09
N LEU A 303 8.82 8.27 -4.32
CA LEU A 303 8.00 9.11 -5.19
C LEU A 303 6.82 8.29 -5.73
N VAL A 304 5.71 8.97 -6.02
CA VAL A 304 4.56 8.36 -6.69
C VAL A 304 4.85 8.19 -8.17
N GLY A 305 4.62 7.00 -8.69
CA GLY A 305 4.84 6.64 -10.09
C GLY A 305 4.26 5.27 -10.41
N CYS A 306 4.38 4.83 -11.65
CA CYS A 306 4.08 3.46 -12.05
C CYS A 306 5.32 2.59 -11.93
N TYR A 307 5.19 1.48 -11.22
CA TYR A 307 6.28 0.54 -10.92
C TYR A 307 5.86 -0.88 -11.21
N ALA A 308 6.84 -1.73 -11.46
CA ALA A 308 6.61 -3.16 -11.68
C ALA A 308 7.82 -3.98 -11.25
N THR A 309 7.59 -5.14 -10.65
CA THR A 309 8.65 -6.08 -10.25
C THR A 309 8.08 -7.48 -10.02
N ASP A 310 8.96 -8.48 -10.00
CA ASP A 310 8.59 -9.81 -9.51
C ASP A 310 8.38 -9.80 -7.98
N LEU A 311 7.64 -10.79 -7.48
CA LEU A 311 7.27 -10.89 -6.07
C LEU A 311 8.49 -11.01 -5.14
N ASN A 312 9.56 -11.69 -5.56
CA ASN A 312 10.75 -11.85 -4.73
C ASN A 312 11.48 -10.52 -4.53
N SER A 313 11.52 -9.69 -5.59
CA SER A 313 12.09 -8.33 -5.52
C SER A 313 11.15 -7.31 -4.87
N PHE A 314 9.85 -7.62 -4.76
CA PHE A 314 8.87 -6.76 -4.09
C PHE A 314 9.00 -6.78 -2.57
N VAL A 315 9.37 -7.94 -1.99
CA VAL A 315 9.56 -8.10 -0.55
C VAL A 315 10.91 -7.55 -0.10
N THR A 316 11.01 -7.19 1.17
CA THR A 316 12.30 -6.79 1.78
C THR A 316 12.78 -7.95 2.66
N ASP A 317 13.92 -8.52 2.30
CA ASP A 317 14.50 -9.68 2.98
C ASP A 317 15.28 -9.24 4.23
N TYR A 318 14.55 -8.90 5.29
CA TYR A 318 15.17 -8.62 6.58
C TYR A 318 15.70 -9.90 7.23
N ALA A 319 16.90 -9.86 7.79
CA ALA A 319 17.54 -11.01 8.45
C ALA A 319 16.65 -11.65 9.54
N PHE A 320 15.88 -10.83 10.26
CA PHE A 320 14.82 -11.28 11.16
C PHE A 320 13.46 -11.04 10.50
N PRO A 321 12.65 -12.11 10.28
CA PRO A 321 11.31 -11.99 9.68
C PRO A 321 10.42 -11.03 10.46
N GLN A 322 9.86 -10.06 9.77
CA GLN A 322 9.03 -9.00 10.32
C GLN A 322 8.11 -8.41 9.25
N ASP A 323 7.19 -7.52 9.63
CA ASP A 323 6.38 -6.79 8.65
C ASP A 323 7.26 -6.06 7.64
N ASN A 324 6.93 -6.19 6.36
CA ASN A 324 7.72 -5.63 5.25
C ASN A 324 6.86 -5.41 4.01
N ALA A 325 7.45 -4.92 2.94
CA ALA A 325 6.89 -4.81 1.60
C ALA A 325 5.69 -3.86 1.44
N ASN A 326 5.34 -3.05 2.44
CA ASN A 326 4.22 -2.12 2.31
C ASN A 326 4.50 -1.04 1.25
N ARG A 327 3.47 -0.66 0.49
CA ARG A 327 3.44 0.51 -0.40
C ARG A 327 2.26 1.39 -0.03
N CYS A 328 2.51 2.69 0.14
CA CYS A 328 1.49 3.70 0.49
C CYS A 328 1.05 4.51 -0.73
N ASP A 329 -0.04 5.25 -0.53
CA ASP A 329 -0.61 6.19 -1.52
C ASP A 329 -0.79 5.50 -2.88
N VAL A 330 -1.34 4.28 -2.89
CA VAL A 330 -1.53 3.45 -4.08
C VAL A 330 -2.91 3.72 -4.68
N ARG A 331 -2.94 4.10 -5.96
CA ARG A 331 -4.18 4.31 -6.72
C ARG A 331 -4.72 3.00 -7.22
N TRP A 332 -3.83 2.19 -7.76
CA TRP A 332 -4.13 0.82 -8.18
C TRP A 332 -2.89 -0.06 -8.08
N PHE A 333 -3.12 -1.35 -7.93
CA PHE A 333 -2.10 -2.38 -8.12
C PHE A 333 -2.69 -3.58 -8.87
N SER A 334 -1.83 -4.37 -9.48
CA SER A 334 -2.22 -5.64 -10.09
C SER A 334 -1.22 -6.74 -9.79
N LEU A 335 -1.74 -7.95 -9.72
CA LEU A 335 -0.95 -9.17 -9.78
C LEU A 335 -1.20 -9.83 -11.12
N ASN A 336 -0.12 -10.28 -11.72
CA ASN A 336 -0.12 -10.80 -13.08
C ASN A 336 0.64 -12.13 -13.10
N ASP A 337 0.25 -13.01 -13.99
CA ASP A 337 1.01 -14.22 -14.28
C ASP A 337 1.74 -14.12 -15.64
N LYS A 338 2.43 -15.21 -16.01
CA LYS A 338 3.18 -15.29 -17.26
C LYS A 338 2.31 -15.51 -18.50
N GLU A 339 1.03 -15.87 -18.30
CA GLU A 339 0.07 -16.11 -19.37
C GLU A 339 -0.75 -14.87 -19.70
N GLY A 340 -0.59 -13.77 -18.94
CA GLY A 340 -1.27 -12.49 -19.15
C GLY A 340 -2.47 -12.28 -18.23
N ARG A 341 -2.89 -13.30 -17.46
CA ARG A 341 -3.99 -13.16 -16.49
C ARG A 341 -3.62 -12.10 -15.44
N THR A 342 -4.57 -11.23 -15.18
CA THR A 342 -4.37 -10.06 -14.33
C THR A 342 -5.53 -9.90 -13.36
N ILE A 343 -5.21 -9.75 -12.07
CA ILE A 343 -6.15 -9.23 -11.08
C ILE A 343 -5.69 -7.82 -10.75
N LYS A 344 -6.57 -6.84 -11.01
CA LYS A 344 -6.32 -5.43 -10.71
C LYS A 344 -7.22 -4.94 -9.60
N VAL A 345 -6.65 -4.20 -8.67
CA VAL A 345 -7.33 -3.53 -7.56
C VAL A 345 -7.14 -2.03 -7.71
N THR A 346 -8.24 -1.26 -7.79
CA THR A 346 -8.22 0.20 -7.92
C THR A 346 -8.92 0.82 -6.72
N GLY A 347 -8.21 1.66 -5.95
CA GLY A 347 -8.77 2.34 -4.78
C GLY A 347 -9.79 3.42 -5.12
N LEU A 348 -10.87 3.51 -4.36
CA LEU A 348 -11.76 4.69 -4.37
C LEU A 348 -11.10 5.90 -3.69
N GLN A 349 -10.04 5.67 -2.95
CA GLN A 349 -9.09 6.59 -2.34
C GLN A 349 -7.70 5.92 -2.37
N PRO A 350 -6.61 6.64 -2.11
CA PRO A 350 -5.30 5.99 -1.98
C PRO A 350 -5.30 4.88 -0.95
N LEU A 351 -4.67 3.75 -1.29
CA LEU A 351 -4.56 2.55 -0.47
C LEU A 351 -3.13 2.34 0.05
N CYS A 352 -3.00 1.47 1.04
CA CYS A 352 -1.79 0.72 1.32
C CYS A 352 -1.97 -0.72 0.85
N PHE A 353 -0.92 -1.36 0.34
CA PHE A 353 -0.97 -2.78 0.01
C PHE A 353 0.35 -3.48 0.30
N ARG A 354 0.26 -4.79 0.52
CA ARG A 354 1.40 -5.69 0.71
C ARG A 354 1.12 -7.01 0.02
N VAL A 355 2.16 -7.59 -0.53
CA VAL A 355 2.09 -8.87 -1.22
C VAL A 355 3.28 -9.72 -0.78
N TRP A 356 3.01 -10.97 -0.35
CA TRP A 356 4.02 -11.89 0.15
C TRP A 356 3.87 -13.30 -0.40
N PRO A 357 4.96 -14.06 -0.59
CA PRO A 357 4.91 -15.49 -0.91
C PRO A 357 4.68 -16.38 0.34
N TYR A 358 4.33 -15.79 1.47
CA TYR A 358 4.08 -16.42 2.78
C TYR A 358 2.96 -15.67 3.52
N GLY A 359 2.52 -16.22 4.66
CA GLY A 359 1.51 -15.58 5.51
C GLY A 359 2.12 -14.76 6.65
N GLU A 360 1.27 -13.98 7.34
CA GLU A 360 1.62 -13.24 8.55
C GLU A 360 2.15 -14.19 9.64
N GLU A 361 1.54 -15.37 9.74
CA GLU A 361 1.89 -16.41 10.70
C GLU A 361 3.31 -16.95 10.49
N ASP A 362 3.78 -16.98 9.22
CA ASP A 362 5.13 -17.43 8.90
C ASP A 362 6.17 -16.41 9.36
N LEU A 363 5.89 -15.10 9.20
CA LEU A 363 6.75 -14.03 9.70
C LEU A 363 6.86 -14.03 11.22
N GLU A 364 5.77 -14.34 11.94
CA GLU A 364 5.76 -14.38 13.41
C GLU A 364 6.41 -15.63 14.00
N LYS A 365 6.37 -16.75 13.28
CA LYS A 365 6.84 -18.05 13.76
C LYS A 365 8.34 -18.25 13.58
N ASN A 366 8.89 -17.73 12.47
CA ASN A 366 10.26 -17.97 12.08
C ASN A 366 11.20 -16.88 12.62
N ARG A 367 12.46 -17.23 12.84
CA ARG A 367 13.48 -16.32 13.39
C ARG A 367 14.51 -15.86 12.35
N HIS A 368 14.58 -16.55 11.22
CA HIS A 368 15.53 -16.25 10.17
C HIS A 368 14.83 -16.24 8.82
N ALA A 369 15.23 -15.34 7.91
CA ALA A 369 14.64 -15.20 6.57
C ALA A 369 14.67 -16.52 5.79
N TYR A 370 15.75 -17.30 5.89
CA TYR A 370 15.86 -18.60 5.21
C TYR A 370 14.93 -19.71 5.73
N GLU A 371 14.26 -19.48 6.86
CA GLU A 371 13.26 -20.40 7.42
C GLU A 371 11.86 -20.13 6.88
N LEU A 372 11.66 -18.99 6.19
CA LEU A 372 10.37 -18.64 5.63
C LEU A 372 9.98 -19.63 4.53
N PRO A 373 8.80 -20.24 4.60
CA PRO A 373 8.36 -21.20 3.61
C PRO A 373 7.99 -20.52 2.30
N VAL A 374 8.20 -21.17 1.19
CA VAL A 374 7.54 -20.85 -0.08
C VAL A 374 6.18 -21.52 -0.06
N ARG A 375 5.11 -20.72 -0.14
CA ARG A 375 3.73 -21.21 -0.15
C ARG A 375 3.24 -21.38 -1.60
N ASP A 376 2.19 -22.16 -1.76
CA ASP A 376 1.46 -22.34 -3.02
C ASP A 376 0.44 -21.22 -3.28
N TYR A 377 0.55 -20.13 -2.52
CA TYR A 377 -0.26 -18.92 -2.64
C TYR A 377 0.57 -17.65 -2.52
N VAL A 378 0.00 -16.57 -3.02
CA VAL A 378 0.42 -15.19 -2.78
C VAL A 378 -0.55 -14.57 -1.78
N ASN A 379 -0.06 -14.05 -0.67
CA ASN A 379 -0.85 -13.39 0.38
C ASN A 379 -0.96 -11.89 0.06
N VAL A 380 -2.18 -11.40 -0.14
CA VAL A 380 -2.45 -10.02 -0.56
C VAL A 380 -3.21 -9.28 0.53
N ASN A 381 -2.66 -8.18 0.99
CA ASN A 381 -3.31 -7.25 1.92
C ASN A 381 -3.71 -5.96 1.18
N ILE A 382 -4.98 -5.54 1.36
CA ILE A 382 -5.58 -4.35 0.76
C ILE A 382 -6.06 -3.48 1.90
N ASP A 383 -5.34 -2.42 2.22
CA ASP A 383 -5.54 -1.64 3.44
C ASP A 383 -5.89 -0.17 3.11
N LEU A 384 -6.79 0.43 3.89
CA LEU A 384 -6.92 1.89 3.90
C LEU A 384 -5.65 2.51 4.44
N ASN A 385 -5.19 2.01 5.57
CA ASN A 385 -4.01 2.51 6.25
C ASN A 385 -3.38 1.42 7.14
N ILE A 386 -2.13 1.60 7.47
CA ILE A 386 -1.32 0.74 8.30
C ILE A 386 -0.61 1.57 9.36
N HIS A 387 -0.49 1.03 10.58
CA HIS A 387 0.28 1.65 11.66
C HIS A 387 1.75 1.82 11.25
N GLY A 388 2.30 3.00 11.45
CA GLY A 388 3.71 3.30 11.15
C GLY A 388 4.69 2.39 11.86
N VAL A 389 5.90 2.32 11.35
CA VAL A 389 6.96 1.42 11.85
C VAL A 389 7.69 1.97 13.07
N GLY A 390 7.60 3.27 13.33
CA GLY A 390 8.35 3.93 14.41
C GLY A 390 9.82 4.11 14.07
N GLY A 391 10.70 4.19 15.09
CA GLY A 391 12.15 4.27 14.87
C GLY A 391 12.82 5.46 15.53
N ALA A 392 12.16 6.17 16.44
CA ALA A 392 12.80 7.22 17.26
C ALA A 392 13.93 6.64 18.11
N ASP A 393 13.76 5.42 18.62
CA ASP A 393 14.80 4.60 19.26
C ASP A 393 14.43 3.12 19.25
N SER A 394 15.36 2.25 19.71
CA SER A 394 15.16 0.81 19.88
C SER A 394 14.84 0.41 21.35
N TRP A 395 14.57 1.38 22.22
CA TRP A 395 14.39 1.19 23.67
C TRP A 395 12.94 1.25 24.12
N GLY A 396 12.00 1.21 23.18
CA GLY A 396 10.58 1.19 23.48
C GLY A 396 9.81 2.45 23.07
N ALA A 397 10.41 3.36 22.33
CA ALA A 397 9.69 4.48 21.73
C ALA A 397 8.59 3.97 20.81
N ARG A 398 7.42 4.57 20.93
CA ARG A 398 6.26 4.25 20.10
C ARG A 398 6.26 5.10 18.84
N THR A 399 5.55 4.63 17.83
CA THR A 399 5.20 5.42 16.66
C THR A 399 4.46 6.68 17.11
N LEU A 400 4.76 7.83 16.49
CA LEU A 400 4.06 9.09 16.75
C LEU A 400 2.56 8.93 16.45
N ASP A 401 1.71 9.61 17.21
CA ASP A 401 0.26 9.44 17.16
C ASP A 401 -0.32 9.71 15.76
N GLU A 402 0.24 10.67 15.03
CA GLU A 402 -0.16 11.01 13.65
C GLU A 402 0.03 9.86 12.63
N TYR A 403 0.86 8.87 12.94
CA TYR A 403 1.10 7.69 12.11
C TYR A 403 0.47 6.42 12.69
N THR A 404 -0.49 6.57 13.56
CA THR A 404 -1.26 5.49 14.17
C THR A 404 -2.70 5.49 13.67
N ILE A 405 -3.43 4.40 13.92
CA ILE A 405 -4.85 4.27 13.59
C ILE A 405 -5.62 4.15 14.90
N ASP A 406 -6.43 5.15 15.22
CA ASP A 406 -7.22 5.17 16.44
C ASP A 406 -8.42 4.21 16.34
N GLY A 407 -8.46 3.16 17.17
CA GLY A 407 -9.59 2.23 17.22
C GLY A 407 -10.92 2.86 17.64
N ASN A 408 -10.91 4.08 18.19
CA ASN A 408 -12.11 4.79 18.63
C ASN A 408 -12.71 5.73 17.56
N GLN A 409 -12.17 5.70 16.34
CA GLN A 409 -12.71 6.45 15.21
C GLN A 409 -13.41 5.54 14.21
N ALA A 410 -14.39 6.08 13.51
CA ALA A 410 -15.04 5.39 12.41
C ALA A 410 -14.19 5.48 11.15
N TYR A 411 -14.15 4.39 10.38
CA TYR A 411 -13.42 4.31 9.12
C TYR A 411 -14.30 3.80 8.00
N TYR A 412 -14.01 4.28 6.81
CA TYR A 412 -14.58 3.82 5.55
C TYR A 412 -13.48 3.76 4.50
N TYR A 413 -13.48 2.71 3.70
CA TYR A 413 -12.72 2.66 2.46
C TYR A 413 -13.37 1.70 1.46
N GLY A 414 -12.99 1.85 0.20
CA GLY A 414 -13.46 0.95 -0.85
C GLY A 414 -12.45 0.84 -2.00
N TYR A 415 -12.63 -0.19 -2.79
CA TYR A 415 -11.83 -0.45 -3.98
C TYR A 415 -12.63 -1.29 -4.99
N LEU A 416 -12.24 -1.16 -6.24
CA LEU A 416 -12.70 -2.00 -7.35
C LEU A 416 -11.73 -3.15 -7.55
N MET A 417 -12.25 -4.32 -7.90
CA MET A 417 -11.47 -5.44 -8.39
C MET A 417 -12.00 -5.89 -9.76
N GLU A 418 -11.07 -6.19 -10.64
CA GLU A 418 -11.36 -6.71 -11.98
C GLU A 418 -10.35 -7.80 -12.35
N TYR A 419 -10.82 -8.79 -13.10
CA TYR A 419 -10.00 -9.85 -13.67
C TYR A 419 -10.01 -9.74 -15.19
N SER A 420 -8.87 -9.97 -15.82
CA SER A 420 -8.72 -10.08 -17.28
C SER A 420 -7.70 -11.14 -17.64
N ASP A 421 -7.95 -11.83 -18.75
CA ASP A 421 -7.03 -12.74 -19.41
C ASP A 421 -6.18 -12.01 -20.45
#